data_db1f596bf97744b857c40cb3d5ad45ed
#
_entry.id   db1f596bf97744b857c40cb3d5ad45ed
#
_cell.length_a   1.000
_cell.length_b   1.000
_cell.length_c   1.000
_cell.angle_alpha   90.00
_cell.angle_beta   90.00
_cell.angle_gamma   90.00
#
_symmetry.space_group_name_H-M   'P 1'
#
loop_
_entity.id
_entity.type
_entity.pdbx_description
1 polymer ?
#
loop_
_entity_poly.entity_id
_entity_poly.type
_entity_poly.pdbx_seq_one_letter_code
_entity_poly.pdbx_strand_id
1 'polypeptide(L)'
;MTDLRDFEITRKWQPEDPSKLQLYSFPTPNGQKVAIMLEELGLPYEPHKVTLSDADVKSPEFLSLNPNNKIPAIIDPDGPGGEPIGLFESGAILMYLAEKTGRFMGTGTQRWETITWLQWQMAGLGPMFGQMGFFVKLGGKEIEDPRPRERYVGEAKRLLGVLERKLDGYDWVAGEYSIADMAIAPWLRALDFYEAKEMVGWDGHPRVAAYLDRFLERPAVQRGLDIPSRE
;
A
#
# COMPACT_ATOMS: atom_id res chain seq x y z
N MET A 1 23.66 -7.67 -19.92
CA MET A 1 22.86 -7.99 -18.73
C MET A 1 23.09 -6.86 -17.75
N THR A 2 22.04 -6.11 -17.45
CA THR A 2 22.07 -5.09 -16.41
C THR A 2 22.21 -5.80 -15.07
N ASP A 3 23.19 -5.43 -14.25
CA ASP A 3 23.39 -6.00 -12.92
C ASP A 3 22.58 -5.20 -11.90
N LEU A 4 22.10 -5.83 -10.84
CA LEU A 4 21.41 -5.12 -9.76
C LEU A 4 22.27 -3.98 -9.18
N ARG A 5 23.59 -4.14 -9.21
CA ARG A 5 24.59 -3.14 -8.79
C ARG A 5 24.60 -1.87 -9.66
N ASP A 6 23.99 -1.89 -10.85
CA ASP A 6 23.84 -0.70 -11.70
C ASP A 6 22.77 0.28 -11.15
N PHE A 7 21.90 -0.20 -10.25
CA PHE A 7 20.95 0.67 -9.53
C PHE A 7 21.65 1.39 -8.37
N GLU A 8 21.72 2.71 -8.42
CA GLU A 8 22.43 3.52 -7.40
C GLU A 8 21.90 3.31 -5.98
N ILE A 9 20.62 2.98 -5.80
CA ILE A 9 20.02 2.72 -4.50
C ILE A 9 20.73 1.60 -3.74
N THR A 10 21.30 0.61 -4.44
CA THR A 10 22.04 -0.51 -3.85
C THR A 10 23.34 -0.08 -3.17
N ARG A 11 23.85 1.13 -3.43
CA ARG A 11 25.03 1.66 -2.72
C ARG A 11 24.72 1.97 -1.25
N LYS A 12 23.49 2.34 -0.95
CA LYS A 12 23.04 2.64 0.43
C LYS A 12 22.38 1.44 1.10
N TRP A 13 21.56 0.70 0.36
CA TRP A 13 20.92 -0.53 0.81
C TRP A 13 21.43 -1.69 -0.05
N GLN A 14 22.54 -2.28 0.41
CA GLN A 14 23.21 -3.35 -0.35
C GLN A 14 22.41 -4.64 -0.26
N PRO A 15 22.09 -5.30 -1.39
CA PRO A 15 21.47 -6.62 -1.38
C PRO A 15 22.37 -7.67 -0.76
N GLU A 16 21.83 -8.47 0.15
CA GLU A 16 22.50 -9.69 0.65
C GLU A 16 22.39 -10.81 -0.40
N ASP A 17 21.23 -10.90 -1.04
CA ASP A 17 20.97 -11.86 -2.13
C ASP A 17 20.41 -11.11 -3.38
N PRO A 18 21.29 -10.75 -4.34
CA PRO A 18 20.89 -10.03 -5.54
C PRO A 18 19.96 -10.81 -6.49
N SER A 19 19.74 -12.11 -6.26
CA SER A 19 18.80 -12.90 -7.04
C SER A 19 17.36 -12.75 -6.60
N LYS A 20 17.13 -12.19 -5.41
CA LYS A 20 15.80 -11.94 -4.87
C LYS A 20 15.28 -10.58 -5.29
N LEU A 21 13.94 -10.45 -5.30
CA LEU A 21 13.27 -9.16 -5.39
C LEU A 21 13.67 -8.28 -4.19
N GLN A 22 14.06 -7.04 -4.44
CA GLN A 22 14.45 -6.08 -3.42
C GLN A 22 13.27 -5.16 -3.10
N LEU A 23 12.84 -5.09 -1.84
CA LEU A 23 11.76 -4.23 -1.37
C LEU A 23 12.31 -3.09 -0.52
N TYR A 24 12.24 -1.86 -1.00
CA TYR A 24 12.61 -0.65 -0.27
C TYR A 24 11.36 -0.01 0.32
N SER A 25 11.15 -0.16 1.64
CA SER A 25 9.87 0.18 2.25
C SER A 25 9.96 0.58 3.72
N PHE A 26 8.82 0.98 4.27
CA PHE A 26 8.54 1.18 5.68
C PHE A 26 7.09 0.76 5.95
N PRO A 27 6.71 0.24 7.14
CA PRO A 27 5.37 -0.31 7.40
C PRO A 27 4.31 0.79 7.63
N THR A 28 4.16 1.65 6.62
CA THR A 28 3.03 2.54 6.42
C THR A 28 1.93 1.81 5.62
N PRO A 29 0.71 2.35 5.53
CA PRO A 29 -0.32 1.72 4.69
C PRO A 29 0.13 1.42 3.26
N ASN A 30 0.92 2.30 2.63
CA ASN A 30 1.42 2.05 1.27
C ASN A 30 2.53 0.99 1.22
N GLY A 31 3.44 0.98 2.20
CA GLY A 31 4.48 -0.05 2.29
C GLY A 31 3.90 -1.44 2.55
N GLN A 32 2.91 -1.52 3.44
CA GLN A 32 2.21 -2.75 3.77
C GLN A 32 1.54 -3.40 2.55
N LYS A 33 1.00 -2.62 1.60
CA LYS A 33 0.42 -3.16 0.36
C LYS A 33 1.36 -4.12 -0.36
N VAL A 34 2.60 -3.68 -0.56
CA VAL A 34 3.59 -4.44 -1.32
C VAL A 34 4.14 -5.61 -0.50
N ALA A 35 4.42 -5.40 0.78
CA ALA A 35 4.86 -6.48 1.67
C ALA A 35 3.80 -7.60 1.74
N ILE A 36 2.52 -7.25 1.93
CA ILE A 36 1.42 -8.21 1.93
C ILE A 36 1.33 -8.95 0.59
N MET A 37 1.45 -8.26 -0.54
CA MET A 37 1.42 -8.89 -1.85
C MET A 37 2.53 -9.92 -2.01
N LEU A 38 3.75 -9.60 -1.59
CA LEU A 38 4.90 -10.52 -1.66
C LEU A 38 4.69 -11.76 -0.79
N GLU A 39 4.13 -11.58 0.42
CA GLU A 39 3.77 -12.66 1.32
C GLU A 39 2.64 -13.55 0.77
N GLU A 40 1.62 -12.96 0.15
CA GLU A 40 0.51 -13.68 -0.51
C GLU A 40 0.97 -14.48 -1.73
N LEU A 41 1.96 -13.98 -2.44
CA LEU A 41 2.56 -14.67 -3.57
C LEU A 41 3.52 -15.78 -3.15
N GLY A 42 4.12 -15.67 -1.95
CA GLY A 42 5.19 -16.55 -1.49
C GLY A 42 6.49 -16.36 -2.30
N LEU A 43 6.68 -15.18 -2.86
CA LEU A 43 7.89 -14.86 -3.62
C LEU A 43 9.07 -14.62 -2.67
N PRO A 44 10.28 -15.12 -3.00
CA PRO A 44 11.46 -14.74 -2.25
C PRO A 44 11.81 -13.28 -2.49
N TYR A 45 11.98 -12.53 -1.41
CA TYR A 45 12.35 -11.12 -1.48
C TYR A 45 13.25 -10.72 -0.31
N GLU A 46 13.89 -9.59 -0.42
CA GLU A 46 14.74 -8.99 0.60
C GLU A 46 14.20 -7.60 0.96
N PRO A 47 13.75 -7.40 2.22
CA PRO A 47 13.24 -6.11 2.66
C PRO A 47 14.35 -5.19 3.15
N HIS A 48 14.39 -3.96 2.63
CA HIS A 48 15.26 -2.88 3.07
C HIS A 48 14.45 -1.83 3.79
N LYS A 49 14.84 -1.52 5.03
CA LYS A 49 14.21 -0.46 5.81
C LYS A 49 14.63 0.91 5.28
N VAL A 50 13.67 1.62 4.71
CA VAL A 50 13.81 3.01 4.29
C VAL A 50 12.94 3.85 5.21
N THR A 51 13.56 4.59 6.12
CA THR A 51 12.83 5.43 7.06
C THR A 51 12.15 6.61 6.33
N LEU A 52 11.17 7.24 7.00
CA LEU A 52 10.50 8.42 6.42
C LEU A 52 11.29 9.73 6.63
N SER A 53 12.51 9.62 7.14
CA SER A 53 13.40 10.79 7.32
C SER A 53 13.92 11.29 5.98
N ASP A 54 14.20 12.59 5.92
CA ASP A 54 14.80 13.20 4.74
C ASP A 54 16.16 12.55 4.37
N ALA A 55 16.90 12.05 5.36
CA ALA A 55 18.18 11.38 5.15
C ALA A 55 18.05 10.09 4.31
N ASP A 56 16.89 9.43 4.35
CA ASP A 56 16.62 8.26 3.54
C ASP A 56 15.86 8.63 2.25
N VAL A 57 14.62 9.12 2.37
CA VAL A 57 13.75 9.30 1.20
C VAL A 57 14.18 10.41 0.25
N LYS A 58 15.06 11.34 0.71
CA LYS A 58 15.64 12.38 -0.14
C LYS A 58 17.11 12.13 -0.47
N SER A 59 17.67 10.98 -0.09
CA SER A 59 19.03 10.63 -0.50
C SER A 59 19.12 10.46 -2.02
N PRO A 60 20.26 10.80 -2.64
CA PRO A 60 20.45 10.59 -4.08
C PRO A 60 20.19 9.15 -4.51
N GLU A 61 20.60 8.20 -3.66
CA GLU A 61 20.41 6.77 -3.91
C GLU A 61 18.93 6.40 -3.97
N PHE A 62 18.10 6.87 -3.03
CA PHE A 62 16.66 6.59 -3.07
C PHE A 62 15.97 7.30 -4.24
N LEU A 63 16.34 8.56 -4.49
CA LEU A 63 15.78 9.35 -5.58
C LEU A 63 16.12 8.78 -6.97
N SER A 64 17.22 8.04 -7.11
CA SER A 64 17.57 7.36 -8.36
C SER A 64 16.56 6.29 -8.75
N LEU A 65 15.92 5.65 -7.76
CA LEU A 65 14.86 4.66 -7.99
C LEU A 65 13.46 5.29 -7.94
N ASN A 66 13.22 6.19 -6.98
CA ASN A 66 11.93 6.87 -6.84
C ASN A 66 12.09 8.40 -6.73
N PRO A 67 11.98 9.12 -7.86
CA PRO A 67 12.10 10.58 -7.87
C PRO A 67 10.99 11.29 -7.08
N ASN A 68 9.90 10.59 -6.71
CA ASN A 68 8.80 11.12 -5.90
C ASN A 68 9.10 11.11 -4.38
N ASN A 69 10.28 10.62 -3.96
CA ASN A 69 10.74 10.52 -2.56
C ASN A 69 9.76 9.83 -1.59
N LYS A 70 9.04 8.83 -2.05
CA LYS A 70 8.03 8.08 -1.27
C LYS A 70 8.30 6.58 -1.33
N ILE A 71 8.16 5.90 -0.19
CA ILE A 71 8.10 4.44 -0.16
C ILE A 71 6.68 3.98 -0.59
N PRO A 72 6.51 2.75 -1.09
CA PRO A 72 7.52 1.74 -1.39
C PRO A 72 8.13 1.90 -2.79
N ALA A 73 9.28 1.24 -3.00
CA ALA A 73 9.85 0.97 -4.30
C ALA A 73 10.40 -0.47 -4.31
N ILE A 74 10.55 -1.06 -5.50
CA ILE A 74 11.14 -2.40 -5.67
C ILE A 74 12.18 -2.40 -6.79
N ILE A 75 13.11 -3.37 -6.73
CA ILE A 75 13.86 -3.84 -7.90
C ILE A 75 13.57 -5.33 -8.04
N ASP A 76 13.09 -5.72 -9.21
CA ASP A 76 12.95 -7.14 -9.56
C ASP A 76 14.11 -7.51 -10.50
N PRO A 77 15.01 -8.43 -10.10
CA PRO A 77 16.13 -8.85 -10.92
C PRO A 77 15.70 -9.65 -12.15
N ASP A 78 14.51 -10.25 -12.13
CA ASP A 78 13.93 -11.04 -13.21
C ASP A 78 12.67 -10.32 -13.76
N GLY A 79 12.87 -9.14 -14.31
CA GLY A 79 11.81 -8.36 -14.92
C GLY A 79 11.44 -8.81 -16.33
N PRO A 80 10.64 -8.03 -17.06
CA PRO A 80 10.23 -8.35 -18.42
C PRO A 80 11.45 -8.57 -19.34
N GLY A 81 11.43 -9.69 -20.04
CA GLY A 81 12.55 -10.08 -20.92
C GLY A 81 13.77 -10.62 -20.19
N GLY A 82 13.69 -10.87 -18.88
CA GLY A 82 14.81 -11.34 -18.06
C GLY A 82 15.80 -10.24 -17.68
N GLU A 83 15.43 -8.97 -17.82
CA GLU A 83 16.25 -7.83 -17.43
C GLU A 83 15.73 -7.21 -16.13
N PRO A 84 16.61 -6.74 -15.22
CA PRO A 84 16.18 -6.11 -13.98
C PRO A 84 15.32 -4.87 -14.22
N ILE A 85 14.30 -4.68 -13.39
CA ILE A 85 13.40 -3.52 -13.45
C ILE A 85 13.25 -2.88 -12.07
N GLY A 86 13.40 -1.55 -12.02
CA GLY A 86 13.06 -0.74 -10.85
C GLY A 86 11.66 -0.15 -11.00
N LEU A 87 10.84 -0.22 -9.95
CA LEU A 87 9.47 0.30 -9.93
C LEU A 87 9.17 1.04 -8.65
N PHE A 88 8.39 2.10 -8.77
CA PHE A 88 7.75 2.81 -7.66
C PHE A 88 6.25 2.98 -7.94
N GLU A 89 5.50 3.61 -7.04
CA GLU A 89 4.04 3.63 -6.94
C GLU A 89 3.47 2.27 -6.49
N SER A 90 2.93 2.23 -5.26
CA SER A 90 2.43 0.98 -4.69
C SER A 90 1.37 0.30 -5.55
N GLY A 91 0.50 1.06 -6.22
CA GLY A 91 -0.50 0.52 -7.14
C GLY A 91 0.12 -0.09 -8.40
N ALA A 92 1.14 0.55 -8.98
CA ALA A 92 1.86 0.01 -10.14
C ALA A 92 2.63 -1.27 -9.78
N ILE A 93 3.26 -1.30 -8.60
CA ILE A 93 3.96 -2.49 -8.10
C ILE A 93 2.99 -3.65 -7.91
N LEU A 94 1.81 -3.41 -7.31
CA LEU A 94 0.78 -4.43 -7.17
C LEU A 94 0.32 -4.98 -8.52
N MET A 95 0.08 -4.12 -9.50
CA MET A 95 -0.30 -4.54 -10.86
C MET A 95 0.79 -5.35 -11.52
N TYR A 96 2.04 -4.91 -11.44
CA TYR A 96 3.20 -5.61 -11.98
C TYR A 96 3.33 -7.02 -11.41
N LEU A 97 3.30 -7.16 -10.08
CA LEU A 97 3.43 -8.46 -9.41
C LEU A 97 2.26 -9.38 -9.74
N ALA A 98 1.04 -8.83 -9.84
CA ALA A 98 -0.14 -9.60 -10.22
C ALA A 98 -0.06 -10.09 -11.68
N GLU A 99 0.44 -9.27 -12.60
CA GLU A 99 0.64 -9.65 -14.00
C GLU A 99 1.77 -10.67 -14.16
N LYS A 100 2.91 -10.46 -13.51
CA LYS A 100 4.05 -11.40 -13.49
C LYS A 100 3.64 -12.80 -13.03
N THR A 101 2.75 -12.89 -12.04
CA THR A 101 2.39 -14.16 -11.40
C THR A 101 1.06 -14.75 -11.88
N GLY A 102 0.25 -13.97 -12.60
CA GLY A 102 -1.09 -14.36 -12.99
C GLY A 102 -2.09 -14.46 -11.82
N ARG A 103 -1.80 -13.85 -10.67
CA ARG A 103 -2.60 -13.97 -9.43
C ARG A 103 -3.16 -12.60 -8.98
N PHE A 104 -4.30 -12.62 -8.31
CA PHE A 104 -4.92 -11.48 -7.62
C PHE A 104 -5.39 -10.31 -8.51
N MET A 105 -5.42 -10.49 -9.84
CA MET A 105 -5.95 -9.48 -10.76
C MET A 105 -7.31 -9.87 -11.34
N GLY A 106 -7.61 -11.19 -11.42
CA GLY A 106 -8.75 -11.72 -12.14
C GLY A 106 -8.58 -11.64 -13.67
N THR A 107 -9.59 -12.07 -14.38
CA THR A 107 -9.66 -12.06 -15.86
C THR A 107 -10.97 -11.44 -16.33
N GLY A 108 -11.07 -11.09 -17.62
CA GLY A 108 -12.31 -10.55 -18.20
C GLY A 108 -12.84 -9.35 -17.42
N THR A 109 -14.12 -9.37 -17.07
CA THR A 109 -14.79 -8.27 -16.33
C THR A 109 -14.18 -8.05 -14.95
N GLN A 110 -13.85 -9.14 -14.23
CA GLN A 110 -13.26 -9.04 -12.90
C GLN A 110 -11.91 -8.30 -12.89
N ARG A 111 -11.08 -8.47 -13.93
CA ARG A 111 -9.84 -7.71 -14.08
C ARG A 111 -10.13 -6.19 -14.06
N TRP A 112 -11.14 -5.76 -14.79
CA TRP A 112 -11.49 -4.34 -14.86
C TRP A 112 -12.13 -3.82 -13.56
N GLU A 113 -12.91 -4.63 -12.88
CA GLU A 113 -13.41 -4.29 -11.53
C GLU A 113 -12.25 -4.14 -10.54
N THR A 114 -11.30 -5.07 -10.53
CA THR A 114 -10.09 -5.00 -9.70
C THR A 114 -9.31 -3.72 -9.96
N ILE A 115 -9.05 -3.39 -11.23
CA ILE A 115 -8.35 -2.16 -11.61
C ILE A 115 -9.15 -0.91 -11.18
N THR A 116 -10.47 -0.92 -11.36
CA THR A 116 -11.34 0.20 -10.96
C THR A 116 -11.22 0.47 -9.46
N TRP A 117 -11.33 -0.56 -8.62
CA TRP A 117 -11.23 -0.40 -7.16
C TRP A 117 -9.81 -0.09 -6.69
N LEU A 118 -8.79 -0.62 -7.37
CA LEU A 118 -7.41 -0.21 -7.13
C LEU A 118 -7.22 1.29 -7.40
N GLN A 119 -7.66 1.77 -8.57
CA GLN A 119 -7.54 3.19 -8.92
C GLN A 119 -8.38 4.08 -7.99
N TRP A 120 -9.58 3.65 -7.61
CA TRP A 120 -10.40 4.35 -6.63
C TRP A 120 -9.66 4.51 -5.28
N GLN A 121 -8.95 3.47 -4.84
CA GLN A 121 -8.12 3.55 -3.64
C GLN A 121 -6.94 4.50 -3.84
N MET A 122 -6.20 4.36 -4.94
CA MET A 122 -4.98 5.15 -5.21
C MET A 122 -5.27 6.65 -5.39
N ALA A 123 -6.35 6.98 -6.08
CA ALA A 123 -6.72 8.37 -6.36
C ALA A 123 -7.59 9.03 -5.27
N GLY A 124 -8.33 8.24 -4.51
CA GLY A 124 -9.31 8.74 -3.56
C GLY A 124 -9.03 8.32 -2.12
N LEU A 125 -9.31 7.06 -1.76
CA LEU A 125 -9.31 6.63 -0.36
C LEU A 125 -7.97 6.87 0.33
N GLY A 126 -6.86 6.39 -0.25
CA GLY A 126 -5.54 6.55 0.34
C GLY A 126 -5.14 8.00 0.58
N PRO A 127 -5.16 8.86 -0.45
CA PRO A 127 -4.85 10.29 -0.28
C PRO A 127 -5.76 10.99 0.74
N MET A 128 -7.07 10.75 0.72
CA MET A 128 -7.99 11.43 1.63
C MET A 128 -7.85 10.96 3.08
N PHE A 129 -7.64 9.68 3.32
CA PHE A 129 -7.32 9.14 4.65
C PHE A 129 -5.96 9.64 5.15
N GLY A 130 -4.98 9.77 4.27
CA GLY A 130 -3.68 10.36 4.60
C GLY A 130 -3.80 11.82 5.02
N GLN A 131 -4.57 12.63 4.29
CA GLN A 131 -4.83 14.02 4.66
C GLN A 131 -5.63 14.11 5.96
N MET A 132 -6.65 13.28 6.13
CA MET A 132 -7.38 13.21 7.41
C MET A 132 -6.42 12.91 8.56
N GLY A 133 -5.59 11.87 8.43
CA GLY A 133 -4.60 11.51 9.44
C GLY A 133 -3.61 12.62 9.76
N PHE A 134 -3.20 13.39 8.74
CA PHE A 134 -2.35 14.57 8.95
C PHE A 134 -3.01 15.62 9.85
N PHE A 135 -4.27 15.98 9.61
CA PHE A 135 -4.98 16.99 10.39
C PHE A 135 -5.57 16.49 11.72
N VAL A 136 -5.70 15.15 11.88
CA VAL A 136 -6.24 14.57 13.12
C VAL A 136 -5.14 14.20 14.10
N LYS A 137 -4.04 13.61 13.64
CA LYS A 137 -3.03 12.96 14.51
C LYS A 137 -1.60 13.48 14.28
N LEU A 138 -1.26 13.89 13.07
CA LEU A 138 0.12 14.24 12.71
C LEU A 138 0.35 15.75 12.76
N GLY A 139 1.27 16.27 11.95
CA GLY A 139 1.72 17.67 12.00
C GLY A 139 0.63 18.73 11.81
N GLY A 140 -0.48 18.38 11.21
CA GLY A 140 -1.61 19.31 11.01
C GLY A 140 -2.57 19.41 12.19
N LYS A 141 -2.43 18.58 13.24
CA LYS A 141 -3.33 18.57 14.40
C LYS A 141 -3.31 19.89 15.18
N GLU A 142 -2.18 20.61 15.13
CA GLU A 142 -1.98 21.89 15.80
C GLU A 142 -2.63 23.08 15.04
N ILE A 143 -3.18 22.85 13.84
CA ILE A 143 -3.87 23.91 13.07
C ILE A 143 -5.21 24.16 13.70
N GLU A 144 -5.39 25.39 14.21
CA GLU A 144 -6.60 25.80 14.94
C GLU A 144 -7.85 25.90 14.03
N ASP A 145 -7.67 26.24 12.75
CA ASP A 145 -8.78 26.30 11.79
C ASP A 145 -9.39 24.89 11.60
N PRO A 146 -10.66 24.65 11.97
CA PRO A 146 -11.27 23.33 11.88
C PRO A 146 -11.58 22.88 10.46
N ARG A 147 -11.70 23.81 9.51
CA ARG A 147 -12.18 23.54 8.13
C ARG A 147 -11.40 22.46 7.39
N PRO A 148 -10.05 22.42 7.41
CA PRO A 148 -9.32 21.34 6.75
C PRO A 148 -9.62 19.97 7.38
N ARG A 149 -9.65 19.88 8.70
CA ARG A 149 -9.99 18.64 9.42
C ARG A 149 -11.40 18.17 9.10
N GLU A 150 -12.37 19.05 9.23
CA GLU A 150 -13.78 18.75 8.93
C GLU A 150 -13.97 18.28 7.50
N ARG A 151 -13.31 18.92 6.53
CA ARG A 151 -13.35 18.55 5.13
C ARG A 151 -12.86 17.11 4.91
N TYR A 152 -11.70 16.75 5.44
CA TYR A 152 -11.13 15.41 5.21
C TYR A 152 -11.81 14.32 6.03
N VAL A 153 -12.31 14.63 7.23
CA VAL A 153 -13.19 13.72 7.98
C VAL A 153 -14.48 13.47 7.23
N GLY A 154 -15.10 14.52 6.68
CA GLY A 154 -16.30 14.40 5.85
C GLY A 154 -16.08 13.52 4.62
N GLU A 155 -14.94 13.68 3.94
CA GLU A 155 -14.58 12.86 2.79
C GLU A 155 -14.29 11.42 3.18
N ALA A 156 -13.61 11.17 4.30
CA ALA A 156 -13.38 9.82 4.82
C ALA A 156 -14.70 9.10 5.12
N LYS A 157 -15.67 9.78 5.75
CA LYS A 157 -17.05 9.26 5.97
C LYS A 157 -17.72 8.88 4.65
N ARG A 158 -17.65 9.76 3.66
CA ARG A 158 -18.24 9.52 2.34
C ARG A 158 -17.64 8.26 1.69
N LEU A 159 -16.32 8.10 1.75
CA LEU A 159 -15.60 6.97 1.18
C LEU A 159 -15.92 5.66 1.92
N LEU A 160 -16.03 5.66 3.25
CA LEU A 160 -16.53 4.51 4.01
C LEU A 160 -17.94 4.12 3.57
N GLY A 161 -18.84 5.08 3.38
CA GLY A 161 -20.19 4.83 2.85
C GLY A 161 -20.20 4.25 1.42
N VAL A 162 -19.21 4.56 0.58
CA VAL A 162 -19.03 3.92 -0.74
C VAL A 162 -18.68 2.45 -0.56
N LEU A 163 -17.72 2.11 0.29
CA LEU A 163 -17.32 0.73 0.58
C LEU A 163 -18.45 -0.06 1.21
N GLU A 164 -19.17 0.51 2.19
CA GLU A 164 -20.27 -0.14 2.86
C GLU A 164 -21.36 -0.60 1.88
N ARG A 165 -21.70 0.25 0.90
CA ARG A 165 -22.65 -0.11 -0.17
C ARG A 165 -22.08 -1.15 -1.14
N LYS A 166 -20.78 -1.06 -1.48
CA LYS A 166 -20.14 -2.01 -2.40
C LYS A 166 -20.07 -3.41 -1.80
N LEU A 167 -19.83 -3.51 -0.51
CA LEU A 167 -19.69 -4.78 0.20
C LEU A 167 -21.04 -5.45 0.54
N ASP A 168 -22.17 -4.90 0.06
CA ASP A 168 -23.47 -5.55 0.20
C ASP A 168 -23.54 -6.80 -0.68
N GLY A 169 -23.52 -7.97 -0.04
CA GLY A 169 -23.50 -9.27 -0.73
C GLY A 169 -22.12 -9.70 -1.28
N TYR A 170 -21.04 -8.99 -0.92
CA TYR A 170 -19.69 -9.31 -1.37
C TYR A 170 -18.71 -9.41 -0.21
N ASP A 171 -17.85 -10.42 -0.25
CA ASP A 171 -16.74 -10.57 0.68
C ASP A 171 -15.55 -9.65 0.34
N TRP A 172 -15.32 -9.37 -0.95
CA TRP A 172 -14.20 -8.61 -1.50
C TRP A 172 -14.70 -7.59 -2.52
N VAL A 173 -13.95 -6.47 -2.65
CA VAL A 173 -14.42 -5.33 -3.46
C VAL A 173 -14.54 -5.63 -4.96
N ALA A 174 -13.82 -6.62 -5.48
CA ALA A 174 -13.91 -7.07 -6.87
C ALA A 174 -14.53 -8.47 -7.01
N GLY A 175 -15.28 -8.92 -5.99
CA GLY A 175 -15.90 -10.26 -5.94
C GLY A 175 -14.97 -11.33 -5.38
N GLU A 176 -13.72 -11.41 -5.83
CA GLU A 176 -12.67 -12.27 -5.28
C GLU A 176 -11.55 -11.41 -4.67
N TYR A 177 -10.80 -12.02 -3.72
CA TYR A 177 -9.65 -11.38 -3.10
C TYR A 177 -8.60 -10.97 -4.15
N SER A 178 -8.21 -9.71 -4.14
CA SER A 178 -7.43 -9.10 -5.21
C SER A 178 -6.46 -8.02 -4.72
N ILE A 179 -5.66 -7.49 -5.62
CA ILE A 179 -4.78 -6.34 -5.35
C ILE A 179 -5.56 -5.09 -4.93
N ALA A 180 -6.85 -4.98 -5.24
CA ALA A 180 -7.68 -3.89 -4.78
C ALA A 180 -7.89 -3.95 -3.26
N ASP A 181 -8.12 -5.15 -2.71
CA ASP A 181 -8.27 -5.37 -1.27
C ASP A 181 -6.95 -5.13 -0.53
N MET A 182 -5.84 -5.60 -1.10
CA MET A 182 -4.50 -5.35 -0.58
C MET A 182 -4.17 -3.85 -0.55
N ALA A 183 -4.75 -3.07 -1.46
CA ALA A 183 -4.58 -1.63 -1.48
C ALA A 183 -5.48 -0.90 -0.48
N ILE A 184 -6.72 -1.32 -0.30
CA ILE A 184 -7.75 -0.66 0.52
C ILE A 184 -7.55 -0.93 2.01
N ALA A 185 -7.43 -2.20 2.40
CA ALA A 185 -7.51 -2.60 3.80
C ALA A 185 -6.41 -2.01 4.71
N PRO A 186 -5.14 -1.84 4.29
CA PRO A 186 -4.13 -1.16 5.10
C PRO A 186 -4.51 0.27 5.48
N TRP A 187 -5.23 0.98 4.61
CA TRP A 187 -5.71 2.32 4.90
C TRP A 187 -6.90 2.35 5.86
N LEU A 188 -7.79 1.36 5.79
CA LEU A 188 -8.84 1.20 6.81
C LEU A 188 -8.23 0.92 8.19
N ARG A 189 -7.23 0.03 8.26
CA ARG A 189 -6.48 -0.26 9.48
C ARG A 189 -5.78 0.98 10.05
N ALA A 190 -5.34 1.91 9.21
CA ALA A 190 -4.69 3.14 9.66
C ALA A 190 -5.62 4.04 10.50
N LEU A 191 -6.93 3.85 10.46
CA LEU A 191 -7.89 4.54 11.35
C LEU A 191 -7.61 4.27 12.83
N ASP A 192 -7.10 3.09 13.19
CA ASP A 192 -6.68 2.78 14.56
C ASP A 192 -5.49 3.64 14.98
N PHE A 193 -4.47 3.72 14.13
CA PHE A 193 -3.30 4.57 14.37
C PHE A 193 -3.68 6.06 14.48
N TYR A 194 -4.63 6.51 13.64
CA TYR A 194 -5.11 7.89 13.68
C TYR A 194 -6.07 8.18 14.83
N GLU A 195 -6.55 7.15 15.56
CA GLU A 195 -7.59 7.26 16.58
C GLU A 195 -8.87 7.93 16.02
N ALA A 196 -9.21 7.60 14.78
CA ALA A 196 -10.22 8.31 14.01
C ALA A 196 -11.52 7.52 13.78
N LYS A 197 -11.64 6.27 14.26
CA LYS A 197 -12.81 5.41 14.00
C LYS A 197 -14.12 6.06 14.43
N GLU A 198 -14.20 6.59 15.65
CA GLU A 198 -15.39 7.30 16.13
C GLU A 198 -15.70 8.52 15.26
N MET A 199 -14.66 9.31 14.96
CA MET A 199 -14.77 10.54 14.17
C MET A 199 -15.33 10.31 12.78
N VAL A 200 -14.99 9.20 12.13
CA VAL A 200 -15.49 8.83 10.79
C VAL A 200 -16.79 8.03 10.84
N GLY A 201 -17.32 7.73 12.04
CA GLY A 201 -18.56 6.96 12.20
C GLY A 201 -18.41 5.50 11.84
N TRP A 202 -17.30 4.88 12.22
CA TRP A 202 -16.95 3.48 11.90
C TRP A 202 -18.05 2.48 12.23
N ASP A 203 -18.72 2.63 13.39
CA ASP A 203 -19.78 1.72 13.85
C ASP A 203 -21.00 1.67 12.92
N GLY A 204 -21.17 2.70 12.11
CA GLY A 204 -22.21 2.75 11.06
C GLY A 204 -21.85 1.96 9.79
N HIS A 205 -20.68 1.27 9.76
CA HIS A 205 -20.18 0.58 8.58
C HIS A 205 -19.82 -0.89 8.89
N PRO A 206 -20.79 -1.73 9.29
CA PRO A 206 -20.53 -3.10 9.76
C PRO A 206 -19.95 -4.02 8.67
N ARG A 207 -20.27 -3.81 7.39
CA ARG A 207 -19.69 -4.60 6.28
C ARG A 207 -18.22 -4.26 6.06
N VAL A 208 -17.87 -2.98 6.18
CA VAL A 208 -16.46 -2.53 6.11
C VAL A 208 -15.67 -3.10 7.28
N ALA A 209 -16.24 -3.16 8.49
CA ALA A 209 -15.59 -3.77 9.65
C ALA A 209 -15.34 -5.27 9.42
N ALA A 210 -16.38 -6.02 9.02
CA ALA A 210 -16.26 -7.45 8.73
C ALA A 210 -15.29 -7.75 7.57
N TYR A 211 -15.24 -6.88 6.56
CA TYR A 211 -14.26 -6.96 5.47
C TYR A 211 -12.82 -6.78 5.98
N LEU A 212 -12.58 -5.78 6.84
CA LEU A 212 -11.26 -5.55 7.41
C LEU A 212 -10.82 -6.73 8.29
N ASP A 213 -11.72 -7.26 9.13
CA ASP A 213 -11.45 -8.42 9.98
C ASP A 213 -11.05 -9.64 9.13
N ARG A 214 -11.82 -9.96 8.10
CA ARG A 214 -11.52 -11.05 7.15
C ARG A 214 -10.16 -10.87 6.47
N PHE A 215 -9.82 -9.63 6.11
CA PHE A 215 -8.52 -9.33 5.52
C PHE A 215 -7.39 -9.59 6.52
N LEU A 216 -7.55 -9.14 7.76
CA LEU A 216 -6.54 -9.28 8.82
C LEU A 216 -6.36 -10.73 9.32
N GLU A 217 -7.36 -11.61 9.14
CA GLU A 217 -7.26 -13.03 9.48
C GLU A 217 -6.32 -13.82 8.54
N ARG A 218 -5.97 -13.27 7.39
CA ARG A 218 -5.10 -13.97 6.42
C ARG A 218 -3.66 -14.06 6.94
N PRO A 219 -3.06 -15.28 6.99
CA PRO A 219 -1.70 -15.43 7.53
C PRO A 219 -0.63 -14.60 6.80
N ALA A 220 -0.74 -14.47 5.48
CA ALA A 220 0.18 -13.67 4.69
C ALA A 220 0.04 -12.15 5.00
N VAL A 221 -1.18 -11.69 5.24
CA VAL A 221 -1.42 -10.31 5.69
C VAL A 221 -0.75 -10.07 7.03
N GLN A 222 -0.95 -10.96 8.00
CA GLN A 222 -0.35 -10.82 9.33
C GLN A 222 1.19 -10.71 9.26
N ARG A 223 1.84 -11.52 8.40
CA ARG A 223 3.30 -11.40 8.20
C ARG A 223 3.70 -10.08 7.54
N GLY A 224 2.98 -9.66 6.50
CA GLY A 224 3.31 -8.47 5.73
C GLY A 224 3.05 -7.13 6.44
N LEU A 225 2.29 -7.11 7.55
CA LEU A 225 1.94 -5.87 8.24
C LEU A 225 3.13 -5.16 8.90
N ASP A 226 4.20 -5.87 9.25
CA ASP A 226 5.38 -5.32 9.93
C ASP A 226 6.68 -5.53 9.13
N ILE A 227 6.60 -5.55 7.81
CA ILE A 227 7.75 -5.69 6.93
C ILE A 227 7.98 -4.39 6.15
N PRO A 228 9.26 -3.89 6.17
CA PRO A 228 10.33 -4.24 7.10
C PRO A 228 9.99 -3.85 8.54
N SER A 229 10.54 -4.57 9.54
CA SER A 229 10.27 -4.28 10.96
C SER A 229 10.58 -2.83 11.32
N ARG A 230 9.78 -2.29 12.23
CA ARG A 230 10.02 -0.93 12.78
C ARG A 230 11.22 -0.88 13.72
N GLU A 231 11.58 -2.01 14.32
CA GLU A 231 12.72 -2.15 15.25
C GLU A 231 14.08 -2.15 14.55
#